data_3b817346cd81c53d3ff6b15b09bde165
#
_entry.id   3b817346cd81c53d3ff6b15b09bde165
#
_cell.length_a   1.000
_cell.length_b   1.000
_cell.length_c   1.000
_cell.angle_alpha   90.00
_cell.angle_beta   90.00
_cell.angle_gamma   90.00
#
_symmetry.space_group_name_H-M   'P 1'
#
loop_
_entity.id
_entity.type
_entity.pdbx_description
1 polymer ?
#
loop_
_entity_poly.entity_id
_entity_poly.type
_entity_poly.pdbx_seq_one_letter_code
_entity_poly.pdbx_strand_id
1 'polypeptide(L)'
;LIEAYAYAGVIGSGPWVFSIVGILLVGIFSASVVVPSYLVTQFQTSVTYLVAGSLILTGFVQLAFTRFVSDRLFEKRKDLILPNLHGLLLVVVAVSSVLGTLALFLLLPGQALVYRLLMLAGFTVMCGVWILTILLSGMKRYKAITVLFGSAYVIIVAASLLMRPWGLAGLLGGFVLGNLVLLMGMWLLIVREFNPQGRLIAFDFAQRSMLYPSLIAVGFLYNFGIWVDKFMFWYFAPTSEAIIGGLRASLIYDLPVFLSYLSIIPGMAVFLVRIETDFVEFYDKFYDAVRSGGSLEYIESMRDEMVYSTQQGLGEIAKIQTLAVLVTLVAGPSLLNALGISQLYLPLLQVQVVGAGLQVGLMAI
;
A
#
# COMPACT_ATOMS: atom_id res chain seq x y z
N LEU A 1 -6.46 25.76 -6.79
CA LEU A 1 -5.14 25.09 -6.75
C LEU A 1 -4.94 24.34 -5.41
N ILE A 2 -5.08 25.00 -4.26
CA ILE A 2 -4.92 24.40 -2.91
C ILE A 2 -5.88 23.23 -2.72
N GLU A 3 -7.15 23.37 -3.12
CA GLU A 3 -8.13 22.28 -3.05
C GLU A 3 -7.74 21.07 -3.90
N ALA A 4 -7.16 21.29 -5.10
CA ALA A 4 -6.68 20.21 -5.95
C ALA A 4 -5.54 19.42 -5.31
N TYR A 5 -4.57 20.12 -4.71
CA TYR A 5 -3.47 19.47 -4.00
C TYR A 5 -3.93 18.76 -2.72
N ALA A 6 -4.84 19.36 -1.94
CA ALA A 6 -5.43 18.70 -0.78
C ALA A 6 -6.17 17.42 -1.17
N TYR A 7 -6.97 17.50 -2.25
CA TYR A 7 -7.69 16.36 -2.79
C TYR A 7 -6.74 15.26 -3.32
N ALA A 8 -5.69 15.64 -4.04
CA ALA A 8 -4.67 14.70 -4.51
C ALA A 8 -3.92 14.05 -3.33
N GLY A 9 -3.62 14.82 -2.28
CA GLY A 9 -3.03 14.29 -1.05
C GLY A 9 -3.91 13.22 -0.40
N VAL A 10 -5.21 13.48 -0.26
CA VAL A 10 -6.16 12.51 0.30
C VAL A 10 -6.30 11.27 -0.59
N ILE A 11 -6.30 11.45 -1.91
CA ILE A 11 -6.42 10.33 -2.86
C ILE A 11 -5.13 9.50 -2.91
N GLY A 12 -3.98 10.14 -3.05
CA GLY A 12 -2.70 9.46 -3.23
C GLY A 12 -2.21 8.75 -1.96
N SER A 13 -2.43 9.37 -0.80
CA SER A 13 -2.03 8.80 0.50
C SER A 13 -3.19 8.14 1.25
N GLY A 14 -4.44 8.33 0.79
CA GLY A 14 -5.65 7.87 1.49
C GLY A 14 -5.60 6.42 1.91
N PRO A 15 -5.33 5.45 1.03
CA PRO A 15 -5.35 4.04 1.39
C PRO A 15 -4.46 3.70 2.59
N TRP A 16 -3.23 4.17 2.63
CA TRP A 16 -2.32 3.87 3.74
C TRP A 16 -2.59 4.77 4.96
N VAL A 17 -3.00 6.02 4.79
CA VAL A 17 -3.42 6.88 5.91
C VAL A 17 -4.64 6.30 6.62
N PHE A 18 -5.66 5.84 5.88
CA PHE A 18 -6.81 5.16 6.48
C PHE A 18 -6.43 3.88 7.21
N SER A 19 -5.48 3.11 6.67
CA SER A 19 -4.95 1.92 7.33
C SER A 19 -4.33 2.27 8.69
N ILE A 20 -3.45 3.23 8.69
CA ILE A 20 -2.75 3.70 9.87
C ILE A 20 -3.71 4.26 10.91
N VAL A 21 -4.54 5.22 10.51
CA VAL A 21 -5.51 5.87 11.42
C VAL A 21 -6.52 4.86 11.94
N GLY A 22 -7.02 3.95 11.09
CA GLY A 22 -7.95 2.91 11.49
C GLY A 22 -7.37 1.97 12.56
N ILE A 23 -6.14 1.49 12.38
CA ILE A 23 -5.46 0.62 13.34
C ILE A 23 -5.20 1.36 14.67
N LEU A 24 -4.80 2.64 14.59
CA LEU A 24 -4.63 3.48 15.79
C LEU A 24 -5.95 3.68 16.53
N LEU A 25 -7.03 3.99 15.83
CA LEU A 25 -8.35 4.17 16.45
C LEU A 25 -8.82 2.89 17.15
N VAL A 26 -8.65 1.71 16.51
CA VAL A 26 -8.92 0.43 17.18
C VAL A 26 -8.08 0.30 18.44
N GLY A 27 -6.79 0.66 18.39
CA GLY A 27 -5.91 0.65 19.56
C GLY A 27 -6.38 1.57 20.68
N ILE A 28 -6.60 2.85 20.37
CA ILE A 28 -7.00 3.87 21.34
C ILE A 28 -8.36 3.53 21.98
N PHE A 29 -9.38 3.22 21.19
CA PHE A 29 -10.71 2.92 21.71
C PHE A 29 -10.79 1.55 22.40
N SER A 30 -9.93 0.61 22.08
CA SER A 30 -9.84 -0.67 22.80
C SER A 30 -9.15 -0.51 24.16
N ALA A 31 -8.06 0.26 24.24
CA ALA A 31 -7.30 0.48 25.46
C ALA A 31 -8.10 1.24 26.54
N SER A 32 -9.03 2.11 26.14
CA SER A 32 -9.78 2.97 27.07
C SER A 32 -10.90 2.26 27.84
N VAL A 33 -11.33 1.04 27.44
CA VAL A 33 -12.62 0.54 27.93
C VAL A 33 -12.55 -0.82 28.66
N VAL A 34 -11.82 -1.84 28.16
CA VAL A 34 -11.84 -3.19 28.83
C VAL A 34 -10.72 -4.11 28.35
N VAL A 35 -10.01 -3.78 27.27
CA VAL A 35 -9.02 -4.68 26.68
C VAL A 35 -7.65 -4.41 27.30
N PRO A 36 -6.96 -5.41 27.85
CA PRO A 36 -5.60 -5.25 28.35
C PRO A 36 -4.67 -4.70 27.25
N SER A 37 -3.78 -3.77 27.61
CA SER A 37 -2.88 -3.10 26.67
C SER A 37 -2.05 -4.07 25.83
N TYR A 38 -1.66 -5.21 26.38
CA TYR A 38 -0.91 -6.23 25.65
C TYR A 38 -1.69 -6.83 24.46
N LEU A 39 -3.03 -6.97 24.55
CA LEU A 39 -3.85 -7.47 23.44
C LEU A 39 -3.89 -6.45 22.28
N VAL A 40 -3.88 -5.15 22.59
CA VAL A 40 -3.79 -4.10 21.59
C VAL A 40 -2.45 -4.17 20.86
N THR A 41 -1.35 -4.32 21.60
CA THR A 41 -0.01 -4.49 21.01
C THR A 41 0.08 -5.76 20.16
N GLN A 42 -0.48 -6.87 20.62
CA GLN A 42 -0.55 -8.12 19.86
C GLN A 42 -1.37 -7.95 18.55
N PHE A 43 -2.50 -7.24 18.62
CA PHE A 43 -3.31 -6.94 17.45
C PHE A 43 -2.54 -6.07 16.44
N GLN A 44 -1.95 -4.95 16.88
CA GLN A 44 -1.19 -4.05 16.02
C GLN A 44 -0.01 -4.75 15.36
N THR A 45 0.76 -5.54 16.14
CA THR A 45 1.86 -6.34 15.61
C THR A 45 1.36 -7.35 14.58
N SER A 46 0.29 -8.10 14.88
CA SER A 46 -0.31 -9.06 13.95
C SER A 46 -0.69 -8.41 12.63
N VAL A 47 -1.39 -7.27 12.67
CA VAL A 47 -1.78 -6.52 11.47
C VAL A 47 -0.56 -6.02 10.70
N THR A 48 0.46 -5.53 11.38
CA THR A 48 1.70 -5.06 10.73
C THR A 48 2.39 -6.18 9.95
N TYR A 49 2.47 -7.39 10.52
CA TYR A 49 3.01 -8.57 9.80
C TYR A 49 2.14 -8.98 8.62
N LEU A 50 0.80 -8.91 8.75
CA LEU A 50 -0.12 -9.17 7.64
C LEU A 50 0.10 -8.18 6.48
N VAL A 51 0.24 -6.89 6.78
CA VAL A 51 0.51 -5.84 5.79
C VAL A 51 1.88 -6.07 5.14
N ALA A 52 2.94 -6.23 5.93
CA ALA A 52 4.30 -6.42 5.43
C ALA A 52 4.42 -7.66 4.54
N GLY A 53 3.99 -8.81 5.05
CA GLY A 53 4.09 -10.08 4.32
C GLY A 53 3.26 -10.09 3.04
N SER A 54 2.04 -9.55 3.07
CA SER A 54 1.17 -9.51 1.88
C SER A 54 1.70 -8.55 0.80
N LEU A 55 2.25 -7.39 1.17
CA LEU A 55 2.88 -6.46 0.22
C LEU A 55 4.12 -7.07 -0.43
N ILE A 56 5.01 -7.69 0.37
CA ILE A 56 6.22 -8.34 -0.15
C ILE A 56 5.85 -9.47 -1.12
N LEU A 57 4.91 -10.34 -0.71
CA LEU A 57 4.50 -11.47 -1.56
C LEU A 57 3.86 -11.00 -2.87
N THR A 58 2.95 -10.06 -2.82
CA THR A 58 2.28 -9.55 -4.03
C THR A 58 3.17 -8.68 -4.89
N GLY A 59 4.26 -8.13 -4.33
CA GLY A 59 5.27 -7.39 -5.06
C GLY A 59 5.82 -8.14 -6.29
N PHE A 60 5.93 -9.47 -6.22
CA PHE A 60 6.36 -10.30 -7.35
C PHE A 60 5.46 -10.19 -8.59
N VAL A 61 4.18 -9.88 -8.42
CA VAL A 61 3.23 -9.90 -9.54
C VAL A 61 2.63 -8.53 -9.85
N GLN A 62 2.69 -7.57 -8.95
CA GLN A 62 2.03 -6.27 -9.08
C GLN A 62 2.44 -5.55 -10.37
N LEU A 63 3.72 -5.25 -10.55
CA LEU A 63 4.20 -4.50 -11.72
C LEU A 63 4.06 -5.28 -13.03
N ALA A 64 4.35 -6.58 -12.99
CA ALA A 64 4.23 -7.44 -14.17
C ALA A 64 2.78 -7.52 -14.65
N PHE A 65 1.82 -7.66 -13.73
CA PHE A 65 0.40 -7.68 -14.08
C PHE A 65 -0.13 -6.32 -14.53
N THR A 66 0.32 -5.23 -13.92
CA THR A 66 -0.01 -3.87 -14.38
C THR A 66 0.45 -3.65 -15.82
N ARG A 67 1.66 -4.11 -16.16
CA ARG A 67 2.15 -4.06 -17.54
C ARG A 67 1.28 -4.88 -18.48
N PHE A 68 0.95 -6.11 -18.11
CA PHE A 68 0.05 -6.95 -18.90
C PHE A 68 -1.29 -6.24 -19.17
N VAL A 69 -1.91 -5.66 -18.13
CA VAL A 69 -3.18 -4.93 -18.27
C VAL A 69 -3.04 -3.72 -19.20
N SER A 70 -1.96 -2.94 -19.07
CA SER A 70 -1.68 -1.79 -19.92
C SER A 70 -1.53 -2.20 -21.38
N ASP A 71 -0.83 -3.30 -21.67
CA ASP A 71 -0.69 -3.84 -23.02
C ASP A 71 -2.05 -4.28 -23.61
N ARG A 72 -2.92 -4.94 -22.80
CA ARG A 72 -4.27 -5.33 -23.23
C ARG A 72 -5.18 -4.12 -23.48
N LEU A 73 -5.09 -3.08 -22.66
CA LEU A 73 -5.81 -1.83 -22.88
C LEU A 73 -5.36 -1.13 -24.17
N PHE A 74 -4.05 -1.11 -24.41
CA PHE A 74 -3.47 -0.56 -25.63
C PHE A 74 -3.95 -1.30 -26.88
N GLU A 75 -4.01 -2.62 -26.84
CA GLU A 75 -4.53 -3.47 -27.92
C GLU A 75 -6.05 -3.42 -28.06
N LYS A 76 -6.75 -2.69 -27.20
CA LYS A 76 -8.22 -2.61 -27.08
C LYS A 76 -8.88 -3.96 -26.76
N ARG A 77 -8.14 -4.88 -26.16
CA ARG A 77 -8.60 -6.22 -25.75
C ARG A 77 -9.00 -6.26 -24.26
N LYS A 78 -9.99 -5.46 -23.92
CA LYS A 78 -10.52 -5.39 -22.55
C LYS A 78 -11.14 -6.71 -22.07
N ASP A 79 -11.59 -7.54 -23.01
CA ASP A 79 -12.15 -8.87 -22.80
C ASP A 79 -11.21 -9.83 -22.06
N LEU A 80 -9.89 -9.65 -22.19
CA LEU A 80 -8.88 -10.49 -21.56
C LEU A 80 -8.52 -10.08 -20.13
N ILE A 81 -8.85 -8.87 -19.69
CA ILE A 81 -8.38 -8.33 -18.41
C ILE A 81 -9.03 -9.08 -17.24
N LEU A 82 -10.36 -9.16 -17.21
CA LEU A 82 -11.08 -9.81 -16.11
C LEU A 82 -10.79 -11.30 -15.94
N PRO A 83 -10.77 -12.13 -17.02
CA PRO A 83 -10.41 -13.54 -16.92
C PRO A 83 -8.99 -13.75 -16.37
N ASN A 84 -8.04 -12.95 -16.80
CA ASN A 84 -6.65 -13.01 -16.32
C ASN A 84 -6.50 -12.51 -14.88
N LEU A 85 -7.28 -11.50 -14.46
CA LEU A 85 -7.35 -11.10 -13.05
C LEU A 85 -7.87 -12.25 -12.17
N HIS A 86 -8.92 -12.96 -12.57
CA HIS A 86 -9.42 -14.11 -11.82
C HIS A 86 -8.36 -15.22 -11.75
N GLY A 87 -7.65 -15.48 -12.85
CA GLY A 87 -6.53 -16.41 -12.86
C GLY A 87 -5.42 -16.01 -11.90
N LEU A 88 -5.03 -14.73 -11.91
CA LEU A 88 -4.03 -14.19 -10.98
C LEU A 88 -4.47 -14.29 -9.52
N LEU A 89 -5.71 -13.88 -9.20
CA LEU A 89 -6.25 -13.99 -7.85
C LEU A 89 -6.25 -15.44 -7.36
N LEU A 90 -6.58 -16.41 -8.21
CA LEU A 90 -6.54 -17.82 -7.87
C LEU A 90 -5.12 -18.28 -7.53
N VAL A 91 -4.13 -17.90 -8.34
CA VAL A 91 -2.70 -18.18 -8.05
C VAL A 91 -2.27 -17.51 -6.75
N VAL A 92 -2.60 -16.24 -6.55
CA VAL A 92 -2.23 -15.49 -5.35
C VAL A 92 -2.86 -16.11 -4.10
N VAL A 93 -4.14 -16.50 -4.15
CA VAL A 93 -4.83 -17.18 -3.05
C VAL A 93 -4.17 -18.53 -2.74
N ALA A 94 -3.87 -19.34 -3.75
CA ALA A 94 -3.21 -20.62 -3.55
C ALA A 94 -1.81 -20.46 -2.93
N VAL A 95 -0.97 -19.59 -3.51
CA VAL A 95 0.40 -19.35 -3.03
C VAL A 95 0.40 -18.76 -1.63
N SER A 96 -0.43 -17.72 -1.38
CA SER A 96 -0.51 -17.10 -0.05
C SER A 96 -1.05 -18.06 1.01
N SER A 97 -1.99 -18.94 0.67
CA SER A 97 -2.49 -19.96 1.59
C SER A 97 -1.41 -20.97 1.97
N VAL A 98 -0.62 -21.45 1.00
CA VAL A 98 0.48 -22.39 1.26
C VAL A 98 1.58 -21.74 2.08
N LEU A 99 2.08 -20.58 1.64
CA LEU A 99 3.15 -19.86 2.34
C LEU A 99 2.70 -19.33 3.70
N GLY A 100 1.46 -18.83 3.80
CA GLY A 100 0.87 -18.39 5.06
C GLY A 100 0.74 -19.54 6.05
N THR A 101 0.28 -20.70 5.62
CA THR A 101 0.20 -21.90 6.48
C THR A 101 1.59 -22.30 6.97
N LEU A 102 2.60 -22.33 6.11
CA LEU A 102 3.98 -22.61 6.50
C LEU A 102 4.49 -21.60 7.53
N ALA A 103 4.29 -20.30 7.27
CA ALA A 103 4.68 -19.24 8.18
C ALA A 103 4.00 -19.37 9.56
N LEU A 104 2.72 -19.75 9.60
CA LEU A 104 1.99 -19.97 10.86
C LEU A 104 2.54 -21.15 11.66
N PHE A 105 2.97 -22.21 11.00
CA PHE A 105 3.61 -23.33 11.68
C PHE A 105 4.97 -22.95 12.29
N LEU A 106 5.72 -22.09 11.60
CA LEU A 106 7.06 -21.66 12.03
C LEU A 106 7.00 -20.54 13.09
N LEU A 107 6.12 -19.54 12.91
CA LEU A 107 6.10 -18.33 13.73
C LEU A 107 5.10 -18.40 14.90
N LEU A 108 4.04 -19.20 14.77
CA LEU A 108 2.95 -19.24 15.74
C LEU A 108 2.66 -20.67 16.25
N PRO A 109 3.68 -21.46 16.59
CA PRO A 109 3.44 -22.76 17.22
C PRO A 109 2.76 -22.56 18.58
N GLY A 110 1.72 -23.39 18.85
CA GLY A 110 1.02 -23.35 20.14
C GLY A 110 -0.01 -22.22 20.33
N GLN A 111 -0.19 -21.32 19.35
CA GLN A 111 -1.26 -20.33 19.40
C GLN A 111 -2.63 -20.93 19.10
N ALA A 112 -3.70 -20.31 19.64
CA ALA A 112 -5.08 -20.76 19.44
C ALA A 112 -5.41 -20.91 17.95
N LEU A 113 -6.10 -21.98 17.59
CA LEU A 113 -6.45 -22.28 16.19
C LEU A 113 -7.22 -21.12 15.53
N VAL A 114 -8.16 -20.52 16.26
CA VAL A 114 -8.96 -19.38 15.74
C VAL A 114 -8.07 -18.21 15.35
N TYR A 115 -7.07 -17.85 16.19
CA TYR A 115 -6.11 -16.78 15.87
C TYR A 115 -5.29 -17.12 14.64
N ARG A 116 -4.78 -18.36 14.52
CA ARG A 116 -4.01 -18.82 13.36
C ARG A 116 -4.84 -18.79 12.07
N LEU A 117 -6.11 -19.22 12.12
CA LEU A 117 -7.02 -19.16 10.97
C LEU A 117 -7.32 -17.72 10.55
N LEU A 118 -7.52 -16.81 11.51
CA LEU A 118 -7.73 -15.40 11.21
C LEU A 118 -6.48 -14.74 10.61
N MET A 119 -5.28 -15.10 11.09
CA MET A 119 -4.02 -14.65 10.48
C MET A 119 -3.90 -15.13 9.03
N LEU A 120 -4.20 -16.40 8.76
CA LEU A 120 -4.19 -16.95 7.39
C LEU A 120 -5.20 -16.26 6.49
N ALA A 121 -6.45 -16.14 6.96
CA ALA A 121 -7.50 -15.44 6.21
C ALA A 121 -7.14 -13.97 5.95
N GLY A 122 -6.65 -13.27 6.97
CA GLY A 122 -6.19 -11.88 6.84
C GLY A 122 -5.07 -11.73 5.82
N PHE A 123 -4.07 -12.62 5.86
CA PHE A 123 -2.95 -12.62 4.92
C PHE A 123 -3.42 -12.80 3.48
N THR A 124 -4.26 -13.81 3.24
CA THR A 124 -4.77 -14.12 1.90
C THR A 124 -5.69 -13.01 1.37
N VAL A 125 -6.59 -12.48 2.22
CA VAL A 125 -7.47 -11.36 1.84
C VAL A 125 -6.66 -10.12 1.51
N MET A 126 -5.64 -9.77 2.31
CA MET A 126 -4.80 -8.61 2.02
C MET A 126 -3.98 -8.76 0.75
N CYS A 127 -3.49 -9.96 0.43
CA CYS A 127 -2.86 -10.21 -0.87
C CYS A 127 -3.82 -9.87 -2.03
N GLY A 128 -5.08 -10.29 -1.92
CA GLY A 128 -6.12 -9.93 -2.90
C GLY A 128 -6.38 -8.43 -2.97
N VAL A 129 -6.50 -7.75 -1.82
CA VAL A 129 -6.70 -6.30 -1.73
C VAL A 129 -5.59 -5.54 -2.48
N TRP A 130 -4.31 -5.90 -2.30
CA TRP A 130 -3.20 -5.23 -2.98
C TRP A 130 -3.24 -5.41 -4.51
N ILE A 131 -3.58 -6.61 -5.00
CA ILE A 131 -3.73 -6.86 -6.44
C ILE A 131 -4.86 -6.01 -7.04
N LEU A 132 -6.02 -5.95 -6.38
CA LEU A 132 -7.15 -5.15 -6.88
C LEU A 132 -6.86 -3.64 -6.78
N THR A 133 -6.18 -3.20 -5.71
CA THR A 133 -5.79 -1.79 -5.54
C THR A 133 -4.93 -1.30 -6.68
N ILE A 134 -3.89 -2.07 -7.06
CA ILE A 134 -2.98 -1.65 -8.11
C ILE A 134 -3.67 -1.63 -9.49
N LEU A 135 -4.57 -2.58 -9.75
CA LEU A 135 -5.35 -2.58 -10.98
C LEU A 135 -6.28 -1.37 -11.06
N LEU A 136 -7.00 -1.05 -9.99
CA LEU A 136 -7.88 0.13 -9.93
C LEU A 136 -7.08 1.43 -10.03
N SER A 137 -5.87 1.49 -9.46
CA SER A 137 -4.95 2.63 -9.62
C SER A 137 -4.52 2.80 -11.08
N GLY A 138 -4.13 1.71 -11.76
CA GLY A 138 -3.81 1.73 -13.19
C GLY A 138 -4.97 2.16 -14.08
N MET A 139 -6.21 2.00 -13.61
CA MET A 139 -7.44 2.49 -14.28
C MET A 139 -7.80 3.94 -13.89
N LYS A 140 -6.96 4.63 -13.11
CA LYS A 140 -7.19 6.00 -12.60
C LYS A 140 -8.49 6.15 -11.78
N ARG A 141 -8.97 5.06 -11.14
CA ARG A 141 -10.19 5.04 -10.30
C ARG A 141 -9.90 5.46 -8.85
N TYR A 142 -8.96 6.40 -8.64
CA TYR A 142 -8.47 6.83 -7.31
C TYR A 142 -9.58 7.23 -6.34
N LYS A 143 -10.60 7.98 -6.82
CA LYS A 143 -11.72 8.39 -5.99
C LYS A 143 -12.51 7.20 -5.44
N ALA A 144 -12.74 6.19 -6.28
CA ALA A 144 -13.44 4.98 -5.86
C ALA A 144 -12.60 4.17 -4.85
N ILE A 145 -11.29 4.07 -5.07
CA ILE A 145 -10.35 3.44 -4.13
C ILE A 145 -10.42 4.14 -2.77
N THR A 146 -10.28 5.46 -2.74
CA THR A 146 -10.29 6.25 -1.50
C THR A 146 -11.60 6.08 -0.73
N VAL A 147 -12.75 6.12 -1.41
CA VAL A 147 -14.07 5.92 -0.78
C VAL A 147 -14.21 4.50 -0.23
N LEU A 148 -13.78 3.49 -1.00
CA LEU A 148 -13.82 2.10 -0.54
C LEU A 148 -12.90 1.85 0.67
N PHE A 149 -11.68 2.37 0.65
CA PHE A 149 -10.79 2.27 1.82
C PHE A 149 -11.39 2.98 3.02
N GLY A 150 -11.84 4.23 2.87
CA GLY A 150 -12.47 4.97 3.95
C GLY A 150 -13.65 4.23 4.57
N SER A 151 -14.59 3.73 3.75
CA SER A 151 -15.74 2.97 4.22
C SER A 151 -15.34 1.64 4.89
N ALA A 152 -14.38 0.91 4.30
CA ALA A 152 -13.88 -0.33 4.86
C ALA A 152 -13.19 -0.13 6.21
N TYR A 153 -12.40 0.92 6.37
CA TYR A 153 -11.75 1.20 7.66
C TYR A 153 -12.74 1.66 8.73
N VAL A 154 -13.83 2.35 8.38
CA VAL A 154 -14.95 2.57 9.31
C VAL A 154 -15.55 1.22 9.75
N ILE A 155 -15.75 0.29 8.83
CA ILE A 155 -16.27 -1.06 9.14
C ILE A 155 -15.24 -1.82 10.01
N ILE A 156 -13.93 -1.76 9.69
CA ILE A 156 -12.88 -2.39 10.50
C ILE A 156 -12.93 -1.89 11.94
N VAL A 157 -12.97 -0.57 12.15
CA VAL A 157 -13.02 0.01 13.48
C VAL A 157 -14.29 -0.45 14.21
N ALA A 158 -15.46 -0.30 13.58
CA ALA A 158 -16.72 -0.69 14.17
C ALA A 158 -16.78 -2.20 14.51
N ALA A 159 -16.42 -3.06 13.57
CA ALA A 159 -16.42 -4.51 13.76
C ALA A 159 -15.41 -4.95 14.82
N SER A 160 -14.18 -4.43 14.80
CA SER A 160 -13.18 -4.76 15.81
C SER A 160 -13.63 -4.34 17.22
N LEU A 161 -14.25 -3.15 17.36
CA LEU A 161 -14.78 -2.69 18.65
C LEU A 161 -15.99 -3.50 19.12
N LEU A 162 -16.88 -3.90 18.22
CA LEU A 162 -18.02 -4.77 18.55
C LEU A 162 -17.57 -6.18 18.95
N MET A 163 -16.55 -6.71 18.29
CA MET A 163 -16.00 -8.04 18.52
C MET A 163 -14.96 -8.10 19.64
N ARG A 164 -14.55 -6.96 20.20
CA ARG A 164 -13.53 -6.87 21.27
C ARG A 164 -13.76 -7.79 22.49
N PRO A 165 -15.00 -8.15 22.91
CA PRO A 165 -15.19 -9.07 24.02
C PRO A 165 -14.55 -10.45 23.79
N TRP A 166 -14.29 -10.82 22.55
CA TRP A 166 -13.57 -12.05 22.19
C TRP A 166 -12.03 -11.88 22.18
N GLY A 167 -11.52 -10.79 22.77
CA GLY A 167 -10.10 -10.51 22.90
C GLY A 167 -9.39 -10.31 21.56
N LEU A 168 -8.15 -10.83 21.43
CA LEU A 168 -7.34 -10.70 20.22
C LEU A 168 -8.03 -11.27 18.97
N ALA A 169 -8.70 -12.42 19.10
CA ALA A 169 -9.43 -13.04 18.00
C ALA A 169 -10.58 -12.15 17.50
N GLY A 170 -11.27 -11.45 18.41
CA GLY A 170 -12.32 -10.50 18.04
C GLY A 170 -11.77 -9.28 17.29
N LEU A 171 -10.70 -8.66 17.81
CA LEU A 171 -10.06 -7.52 17.15
C LEU A 171 -9.60 -7.88 15.74
N LEU A 172 -8.91 -9.03 15.63
CA LEU A 172 -8.41 -9.50 14.33
C LEU A 172 -9.54 -9.94 13.40
N GLY A 173 -10.60 -10.54 13.94
CA GLY A 173 -11.81 -10.92 13.19
C GLY A 173 -12.48 -9.71 12.55
N GLY A 174 -12.63 -8.61 13.30
CA GLY A 174 -13.14 -7.33 12.77
C GLY A 174 -12.27 -6.76 11.66
N PHE A 175 -10.95 -6.82 11.81
CA PHE A 175 -10.00 -6.41 10.78
C PHE A 175 -10.14 -7.25 9.51
N VAL A 176 -10.18 -8.58 9.62
CA VAL A 176 -10.33 -9.48 8.47
C VAL A 176 -11.68 -9.28 7.78
N LEU A 177 -12.76 -9.11 8.53
CA LEU A 177 -14.10 -8.86 7.99
C LEU A 177 -14.13 -7.57 7.15
N GLY A 178 -13.62 -6.47 7.70
CA GLY A 178 -13.60 -5.21 6.98
C GLY A 178 -12.73 -5.24 5.72
N ASN A 179 -11.56 -5.92 5.76
CA ASN A 179 -10.74 -6.12 4.56
C ASN A 179 -11.41 -7.04 3.53
N LEU A 180 -12.20 -8.01 3.96
CA LEU A 180 -13.01 -8.83 3.05
C LEU A 180 -14.09 -8.00 2.34
N VAL A 181 -14.74 -7.09 3.06
CA VAL A 181 -15.69 -6.12 2.47
C VAL A 181 -14.97 -5.21 1.46
N LEU A 182 -13.78 -4.74 1.80
CA LEU A 182 -12.93 -3.95 0.88
C LEU A 182 -12.61 -4.74 -0.40
N LEU A 183 -12.14 -5.97 -0.25
CA LEU A 183 -11.82 -6.88 -1.36
C LEU A 183 -13.02 -7.07 -2.28
N MET A 184 -14.19 -7.37 -1.71
CA MET A 184 -15.42 -7.58 -2.47
C MET A 184 -15.90 -6.30 -3.17
N GLY A 185 -15.81 -5.15 -2.49
CA GLY A 185 -16.15 -3.85 -3.07
C GLY A 185 -15.28 -3.51 -4.28
N MET A 186 -13.97 -3.70 -4.17
CA MET A 186 -13.04 -3.48 -5.29
C MET A 186 -13.29 -4.46 -6.44
N TRP A 187 -13.47 -5.74 -6.11
CA TRP A 187 -13.77 -6.75 -7.12
C TRP A 187 -15.04 -6.43 -7.89
N LEU A 188 -16.12 -6.03 -7.21
CA LEU A 188 -17.39 -5.64 -7.84
C LEU A 188 -17.21 -4.42 -8.78
N LEU A 189 -16.39 -3.44 -8.41
CA LEU A 189 -16.09 -2.30 -9.29
C LEU A 189 -15.39 -2.77 -10.58
N ILE A 190 -14.41 -3.66 -10.46
CA ILE A 190 -13.67 -4.17 -11.62
C ILE A 190 -14.58 -5.01 -12.51
N VAL A 191 -15.40 -5.87 -11.95
CA VAL A 191 -16.37 -6.70 -12.71
C VAL A 191 -17.37 -5.81 -13.47
N ARG A 192 -17.80 -4.70 -12.89
CA ARG A 192 -18.70 -3.75 -13.58
C ARG A 192 -18.01 -3.00 -14.71
N GLU A 193 -16.72 -2.75 -14.62
CA GLU A 193 -15.95 -2.05 -15.65
C GLU A 193 -15.58 -2.97 -16.82
N PHE A 194 -15.20 -4.22 -16.51
CA PHE A 194 -14.80 -5.23 -17.50
C PHE A 194 -15.85 -6.33 -17.57
N ASN A 195 -16.96 -6.07 -18.25
CA ASN A 195 -18.03 -7.05 -18.38
C ASN A 195 -17.48 -8.36 -18.98
N PRO A 196 -17.64 -9.52 -18.30
CA PRO A 196 -17.06 -10.78 -18.77
C PRO A 196 -17.76 -11.24 -20.04
N GLN A 197 -17.04 -11.26 -21.16
CA GLN A 197 -17.49 -11.88 -22.41
C GLN A 197 -16.66 -13.14 -22.65
N GLY A 198 -17.21 -14.30 -22.35
CA GLY A 198 -16.58 -15.56 -22.66
C GLY A 198 -15.95 -16.31 -21.50
N ARG A 199 -14.61 -16.37 -21.44
CA ARG A 199 -13.89 -17.16 -20.41
C ARG A 199 -13.96 -16.47 -19.05
N LEU A 200 -14.20 -17.26 -17.98
CA LEU A 200 -14.20 -16.75 -16.61
C LEU A 200 -12.78 -16.65 -16.01
N ILE A 201 -11.88 -17.54 -16.40
CA ILE A 201 -10.52 -17.64 -15.89
C ILE A 201 -9.57 -17.84 -17.07
N ALA A 202 -8.44 -17.13 -17.04
CA ALA A 202 -7.35 -17.26 -18.01
C ALA A 202 -5.99 -17.02 -17.31
N PHE A 203 -4.91 -17.50 -17.93
CA PHE A 203 -3.54 -17.38 -17.42
C PHE A 203 -2.60 -16.85 -18.51
N ASP A 204 -3.08 -16.02 -19.41
CA ASP A 204 -2.29 -15.47 -20.52
C ASP A 204 -1.12 -14.61 -20.00
N PHE A 205 -1.27 -13.96 -18.82
CA PHE A 205 -0.21 -13.19 -18.18
C PHE A 205 1.03 -14.05 -17.81
N ALA A 206 0.87 -15.37 -17.68
CA ALA A 206 1.95 -16.29 -17.35
C ALA A 206 2.70 -16.81 -18.60
N GLN A 207 2.28 -16.42 -19.80
CA GLN A 207 2.99 -16.81 -21.03
C GLN A 207 4.37 -16.16 -21.09
N ARG A 208 5.36 -16.92 -21.54
CA ARG A 208 6.77 -16.49 -21.58
C ARG A 208 7.00 -15.16 -22.32
N SER A 209 6.21 -14.87 -23.35
CA SER A 209 6.25 -13.62 -24.11
C SER A 209 5.69 -12.40 -23.34
N MET A 210 4.89 -12.66 -22.30
CA MET A 210 4.25 -11.64 -21.47
C MET A 210 4.87 -11.52 -20.07
N LEU A 211 5.83 -12.38 -19.77
CA LEU A 211 6.58 -12.35 -18.50
C LEU A 211 7.71 -11.33 -18.61
N TYR A 212 7.68 -10.35 -17.71
CA TYR A 212 8.72 -9.32 -17.57
C TYR A 212 9.53 -9.55 -16.29
N PRO A 213 10.61 -10.39 -16.32
CA PRO A 213 11.37 -10.77 -15.11
C PRO A 213 11.94 -9.56 -14.37
N SER A 214 12.33 -8.49 -15.08
CA SER A 214 12.80 -7.25 -14.48
C SER A 214 11.72 -6.58 -13.63
N LEU A 215 10.47 -6.53 -14.10
CA LEU A 215 9.36 -5.94 -13.35
C LEU A 215 9.00 -6.78 -12.11
N ILE A 216 9.11 -8.12 -12.21
CA ILE A 216 8.95 -9.03 -11.07
C ILE A 216 10.00 -8.73 -10.01
N ALA A 217 11.28 -8.62 -10.41
CA ALA A 217 12.37 -8.32 -9.50
C ALA A 217 12.23 -6.91 -8.86
N VAL A 218 11.93 -5.89 -9.67
CA VAL A 218 11.74 -4.53 -9.20
C VAL A 218 10.58 -4.45 -8.20
N GLY A 219 9.42 -5.04 -8.51
CA GLY A 219 8.25 -5.02 -7.63
C GLY A 219 8.51 -5.72 -6.30
N PHE A 220 9.18 -6.87 -6.32
CA PHE A 220 9.58 -7.56 -5.09
C PHE A 220 10.60 -6.76 -4.28
N LEU A 221 11.70 -6.34 -4.90
CA LEU A 221 12.79 -5.62 -4.22
C LEU A 221 12.31 -4.27 -3.66
N TYR A 222 11.43 -3.58 -4.33
CA TYR A 222 10.82 -2.34 -3.85
C TYR A 222 10.02 -2.58 -2.57
N ASN A 223 9.07 -3.53 -2.59
CA ASN A 223 8.26 -3.84 -1.42
C ASN A 223 9.11 -4.43 -0.28
N PHE A 224 10.07 -5.30 -0.59
CA PHE A 224 11.00 -5.82 0.40
C PHE A 224 11.86 -4.72 1.02
N GLY A 225 12.39 -3.79 0.21
CA GLY A 225 13.21 -2.66 0.63
C GLY A 225 12.50 -1.75 1.64
N ILE A 226 11.18 -1.54 1.48
CA ILE A 226 10.38 -0.75 2.42
C ILE A 226 10.27 -1.42 3.81
N TRP A 227 10.38 -2.76 3.89
CA TRP A 227 10.15 -3.51 5.11
C TRP A 227 11.41 -4.11 5.74
N VAL A 228 12.52 -4.21 5.00
CA VAL A 228 13.73 -4.89 5.46
C VAL A 228 14.32 -4.25 6.71
N ASP A 229 14.30 -2.93 6.82
CA ASP A 229 14.75 -2.18 7.99
C ASP A 229 13.97 -2.59 9.24
N LYS A 230 12.64 -2.71 9.14
CA LYS A 230 11.76 -3.13 10.23
C LYS A 230 12.07 -4.56 10.66
N PHE A 231 12.24 -5.48 9.72
CA PHE A 231 12.64 -6.85 10.04
C PHE A 231 14.00 -6.92 10.77
N MET A 232 14.96 -6.06 10.38
CA MET A 232 16.23 -5.97 11.10
C MET A 232 16.04 -5.55 12.55
N PHE A 233 15.22 -4.53 12.81
CA PHE A 233 14.93 -4.09 14.18
C PHE A 233 14.07 -5.09 14.96
N TRP A 234 13.18 -5.82 14.32
CA TRP A 234 12.34 -6.82 15.00
C TRP A 234 13.11 -8.08 15.40
N TYR A 235 14.14 -8.48 14.65
CA TYR A 235 14.82 -9.75 14.90
C TYR A 235 16.27 -9.63 15.36
N PHE A 236 16.98 -8.57 15.02
CA PHE A 236 18.40 -8.45 15.28
C PHE A 236 18.78 -7.34 16.27
N ALA A 237 17.90 -6.36 16.49
CA ALA A 237 18.20 -5.27 17.41
C ALA A 237 18.00 -5.67 18.89
N PRO A 238 18.81 -5.15 19.82
CA PRO A 238 18.61 -5.37 21.26
C PRO A 238 17.31 -4.78 21.81
N THR A 239 16.68 -3.87 21.05
CA THR A 239 15.38 -3.24 21.36
C THR A 239 14.18 -4.07 20.91
N SER A 240 14.42 -5.28 20.38
CA SER A 240 13.38 -6.18 19.92
C SER A 240 12.67 -6.86 21.09
N GLU A 241 11.35 -6.86 21.07
CA GLU A 241 10.49 -7.50 22.06
C GLU A 241 9.66 -8.60 21.41
N ALA A 242 9.54 -9.75 22.09
CA ALA A 242 8.65 -10.82 21.67
C ALA A 242 7.22 -10.46 22.07
N ILE A 243 6.31 -10.38 21.09
CA ILE A 243 4.93 -9.93 21.32
C ILE A 243 3.96 -11.11 21.38
N ILE A 244 4.00 -12.00 20.39
CA ILE A 244 3.15 -13.20 20.35
C ILE A 244 3.81 -14.29 19.47
N GLY A 245 4.10 -15.44 20.05
CA GLY A 245 4.81 -16.50 19.35
C GLY A 245 6.16 -16.03 18.83
N GLY A 246 6.42 -16.20 17.54
CA GLY A 246 7.61 -15.70 16.85
C GLY A 246 7.49 -14.28 16.33
N LEU A 247 6.33 -13.61 16.49
CA LEU A 247 6.17 -12.23 16.08
C LEU A 247 6.81 -11.29 17.10
N ARG A 248 7.69 -10.45 16.60
CA ARG A 248 8.46 -9.48 17.39
C ARG A 248 8.18 -8.06 16.90
N ALA A 249 8.41 -7.08 17.74
CA ALA A 249 8.29 -5.65 17.42
C ALA A 249 9.44 -4.89 18.10
N SER A 250 9.72 -3.70 17.62
CA SER A 250 10.62 -2.75 18.25
C SER A 250 9.91 -1.40 18.37
N LEU A 251 9.22 -1.18 19.49
CA LEU A 251 8.45 0.05 19.71
C LEU A 251 9.31 1.31 19.56
N ILE A 252 10.59 1.21 19.95
CA ILE A 252 11.57 2.31 19.80
C ILE A 252 11.78 2.66 18.32
N TYR A 253 11.72 1.68 17.43
CA TYR A 253 11.89 1.88 16.00
C TYR A 253 10.55 2.17 15.29
N ASP A 254 9.53 1.37 15.58
CA ASP A 254 8.27 1.36 14.82
C ASP A 254 7.50 2.68 14.95
N LEU A 255 7.50 3.30 16.15
CA LEU A 255 6.75 4.53 16.39
C LEU A 255 7.32 5.75 15.64
N PRO A 256 8.65 6.03 15.68
CA PRO A 256 9.24 7.09 14.87
C PRO A 256 9.07 6.89 13.36
N VAL A 257 9.22 5.65 12.87
CA VAL A 257 8.99 5.32 11.45
C VAL A 257 7.57 5.67 11.03
N PHE A 258 6.59 5.28 11.84
CA PHE A 258 5.20 5.62 11.61
C PHE A 258 4.97 7.14 11.50
N LEU A 259 5.48 7.91 12.46
CA LEU A 259 5.36 9.36 12.45
C LEU A 259 6.09 10.00 11.26
N SER A 260 7.25 9.44 10.88
CA SER A 260 8.03 9.94 9.74
C SER A 260 7.28 9.77 8.41
N TYR A 261 6.54 8.69 8.23
CA TYR A 261 5.75 8.47 7.01
C TYR A 261 4.62 9.49 6.83
N LEU A 262 4.13 10.14 7.89
CA LEU A 262 3.17 11.23 7.74
C LEU A 262 3.77 12.44 7.03
N SER A 263 5.09 12.62 7.11
CA SER A 263 5.79 13.73 6.44
C SER A 263 5.86 13.59 4.92
N ILE A 264 5.58 12.41 4.34
CA ILE A 264 5.60 12.21 2.88
C ILE A 264 4.31 12.67 2.19
N ILE A 265 3.23 12.91 2.94
CA ILE A 265 1.91 13.26 2.37
C ILE A 265 1.99 14.46 1.41
N PRO A 266 2.64 15.59 1.75
CA PRO A 266 2.71 16.74 0.85
C PRO A 266 3.44 16.43 -0.46
N GLY A 267 4.57 15.71 -0.38
CA GLY A 267 5.32 15.29 -1.58
C GLY A 267 4.53 14.35 -2.48
N MET A 268 3.81 13.39 -1.89
CA MET A 268 2.93 12.48 -2.62
C MET A 268 1.75 13.21 -3.30
N ALA A 269 1.22 14.26 -2.66
CA ALA A 269 0.18 15.09 -3.26
C ALA A 269 0.67 15.79 -4.53
N VAL A 270 1.87 16.38 -4.47
CA VAL A 270 2.49 17.03 -5.63
C VAL A 270 2.82 16.02 -6.71
N PHE A 271 3.40 14.86 -6.33
CA PHE A 271 3.69 13.77 -7.26
C PHE A 271 2.44 13.37 -8.05
N LEU A 272 1.32 13.09 -7.35
CA LEU A 272 0.09 12.65 -8.01
C LEU A 272 -0.46 13.72 -8.97
N VAL A 273 -0.49 15.01 -8.55
CA VAL A 273 -0.96 16.09 -9.42
C VAL A 273 -0.07 16.20 -10.65
N ARG A 274 1.26 16.21 -10.50
CA ARG A 274 2.18 16.42 -11.62
C ARG A 274 2.19 15.25 -12.61
N ILE A 275 2.11 14.02 -12.11
CA ILE A 275 2.04 12.83 -12.98
C ILE A 275 0.69 12.77 -13.69
N GLU A 276 -0.43 12.96 -12.98
CA GLU A 276 -1.77 12.76 -13.54
C GLU A 276 -2.26 13.93 -14.41
N THR A 277 -1.65 15.10 -14.31
CA THR A 277 -2.01 16.25 -15.15
C THR A 277 -0.96 16.52 -16.22
N ASP A 278 0.19 17.04 -15.82
CA ASP A 278 1.14 17.61 -16.74
C ASP A 278 1.86 16.53 -17.57
N PHE A 279 2.40 15.50 -16.91
CA PHE A 279 3.12 14.43 -17.62
C PHE A 279 2.18 13.63 -18.53
N VAL A 280 1.01 13.21 -18.03
CA VAL A 280 0.07 12.39 -18.79
C VAL A 280 -0.47 13.14 -20.02
N GLU A 281 -0.67 14.45 -19.92
CA GLU A 281 -1.12 15.24 -21.08
C GLU A 281 -0.11 15.16 -22.25
N PHE A 282 1.18 15.38 -21.97
CA PHE A 282 2.21 15.32 -23.01
C PHE A 282 2.49 13.88 -23.46
N TYR A 283 2.41 12.91 -22.56
CA TYR A 283 2.52 11.50 -22.86
C TYR A 283 1.44 11.05 -23.86
N ASP A 284 0.18 11.41 -23.63
CA ASP A 284 -0.92 11.06 -24.52
C ASP A 284 -0.76 11.73 -25.90
N LYS A 285 -0.39 13.02 -25.93
CA LYS A 285 -0.12 13.76 -27.17
C LYS A 285 1.03 13.14 -27.97
N PHE A 286 2.12 12.76 -27.29
CA PHE A 286 3.26 12.11 -27.93
C PHE A 286 2.86 10.79 -28.60
N TYR A 287 2.18 9.91 -27.88
CA TYR A 287 1.79 8.61 -28.43
C TYR A 287 0.69 8.71 -29.47
N ASP A 288 -0.21 9.68 -29.37
CA ASP A 288 -1.21 9.94 -30.41
C ASP A 288 -0.55 10.45 -31.69
N ALA A 289 0.44 11.34 -31.58
CA ALA A 289 1.22 11.81 -32.73
C ALA A 289 1.96 10.66 -33.43
N VAL A 290 2.58 9.76 -32.67
CA VAL A 290 3.25 8.57 -33.22
C VAL A 290 2.27 7.65 -33.93
N ARG A 291 1.08 7.42 -33.37
CA ARG A 291 0.05 6.53 -33.97
C ARG A 291 -0.62 7.12 -35.20
N SER A 292 -0.85 8.44 -35.19
CA SER A 292 -1.54 9.12 -36.30
C SER A 292 -0.61 9.49 -37.47
N GLY A 293 0.69 9.19 -37.36
CA GLY A 293 1.68 9.57 -38.38
C GLY A 293 1.96 11.08 -38.39
N GLY A 294 2.00 11.70 -37.22
CA GLY A 294 2.34 13.12 -37.08
C GLY A 294 3.74 13.45 -37.63
N SER A 295 3.99 14.74 -37.92
CA SER A 295 5.32 15.18 -38.37
C SER A 295 6.40 14.86 -37.31
N LEU A 296 7.61 14.56 -37.75
CA LEU A 296 8.74 14.29 -36.84
C LEU A 296 8.97 15.46 -35.87
N GLU A 297 8.91 16.68 -36.36
CA GLU A 297 9.06 17.90 -35.55
C GLU A 297 8.02 17.97 -34.42
N TYR A 298 6.77 17.63 -34.70
CA TYR A 298 5.71 17.60 -33.68
C TYR A 298 5.95 16.49 -32.64
N ILE A 299 6.36 15.30 -33.09
CA ILE A 299 6.67 14.17 -32.19
C ILE A 299 7.84 14.54 -31.27
N GLU A 300 8.91 15.14 -31.81
CA GLU A 300 10.06 15.61 -31.04
C GLU A 300 9.68 16.71 -30.06
N SER A 301 8.87 17.69 -30.48
CA SER A 301 8.36 18.72 -29.58
C SER A 301 7.57 18.14 -28.41
N MET A 302 6.68 17.16 -28.63
CA MET A 302 5.91 16.51 -27.55
C MET A 302 6.82 15.69 -26.62
N ARG A 303 7.86 15.04 -27.14
CA ARG A 303 8.87 14.37 -26.33
C ARG A 303 9.60 15.36 -25.42
N ASP A 304 10.02 16.49 -25.96
CA ASP A 304 10.78 17.50 -25.23
C ASP A 304 9.94 18.17 -24.15
N GLU A 305 8.66 18.44 -24.44
CA GLU A 305 7.69 18.90 -23.43
C GLU A 305 7.46 17.86 -22.33
N MET A 306 7.37 16.57 -22.67
CA MET A 306 7.23 15.49 -21.69
C MET A 306 8.45 15.42 -20.76
N VAL A 307 9.68 15.53 -21.32
CA VAL A 307 10.92 15.56 -20.54
C VAL A 307 10.98 16.80 -19.64
N TYR A 308 10.64 17.96 -20.17
CA TYR A 308 10.59 19.22 -19.41
C TYR A 308 9.58 19.16 -18.27
N SER A 309 8.37 18.68 -18.51
CA SER A 309 7.31 18.48 -17.52
C SER A 309 7.79 17.54 -16.39
N THR A 310 8.48 16.45 -16.75
CA THR A 310 9.05 15.52 -15.77
C THR A 310 10.08 16.21 -14.88
N GLN A 311 11.02 16.93 -15.47
CA GLN A 311 12.08 17.64 -14.72
C GLN A 311 11.49 18.71 -13.79
N GLN A 312 10.52 19.48 -14.28
CA GLN A 312 9.81 20.48 -13.47
C GLN A 312 9.06 19.82 -12.32
N GLY A 313 8.33 18.73 -12.60
CA GLY A 313 7.60 17.96 -11.60
C GLY A 313 8.52 17.41 -10.50
N LEU A 314 9.64 16.81 -10.87
CA LEU A 314 10.66 16.34 -9.92
C LEU A 314 11.21 17.48 -9.04
N GLY A 315 11.50 18.64 -9.64
CA GLY A 315 11.96 19.82 -8.91
C GLY A 315 10.92 20.33 -7.88
N GLU A 316 9.64 20.31 -8.21
CA GLU A 316 8.58 20.71 -7.30
C GLU A 316 8.35 19.69 -6.19
N ILE A 317 8.35 18.40 -6.50
CA ILE A 317 8.28 17.32 -5.50
C ILE A 317 9.43 17.47 -4.51
N ALA A 318 10.67 17.66 -5.00
CA ALA A 318 11.84 17.84 -4.15
C ALA A 318 11.72 19.07 -3.23
N LYS A 319 11.26 20.23 -3.75
CA LYS A 319 11.07 21.45 -2.95
C LYS A 319 10.02 21.25 -1.85
N ILE A 320 8.84 20.72 -2.19
CA ILE A 320 7.75 20.55 -1.23
C ILE A 320 8.10 19.47 -0.21
N GLN A 321 8.70 18.37 -0.64
CA GLN A 321 9.12 17.32 0.29
C GLN A 321 10.24 17.78 1.22
N THR A 322 11.22 18.54 0.72
CA THR A 322 12.26 19.14 1.57
C THR A 322 11.66 20.08 2.61
N LEU A 323 10.70 20.92 2.21
CA LEU A 323 9.99 21.78 3.15
C LEU A 323 9.23 20.98 4.21
N ALA A 324 8.53 19.91 3.82
CA ALA A 324 7.82 19.04 4.75
C ALA A 324 8.79 18.36 5.75
N VAL A 325 9.94 17.90 5.27
CA VAL A 325 11.01 17.35 6.13
C VAL A 325 11.50 18.41 7.11
N LEU A 326 11.86 19.61 6.66
CA LEU A 326 12.34 20.69 7.53
C LEU A 326 11.29 21.08 8.59
N VAL A 327 10.03 21.23 8.20
CA VAL A 327 8.95 21.53 9.14
C VAL A 327 8.83 20.42 10.19
N THR A 328 8.88 19.16 9.78
CA THR A 328 8.77 18.01 10.70
C THR A 328 9.99 17.91 11.63
N LEU A 329 11.19 18.22 11.15
CA LEU A 329 12.40 18.26 11.97
C LEU A 329 12.31 19.34 13.06
N VAL A 330 11.83 20.54 12.70
CA VAL A 330 11.68 21.67 13.65
C VAL A 330 10.52 21.42 14.61
N ALA A 331 9.39 20.90 14.12
CA ALA A 331 8.21 20.63 14.93
C ALA A 331 8.31 19.32 15.74
N GLY A 332 9.29 18.47 15.46
CA GLY A 332 9.45 17.15 16.07
C GLY A 332 9.35 17.12 17.59
N PRO A 333 10.10 17.97 18.34
CA PRO A 333 10.00 18.01 19.79
C PRO A 333 8.59 18.35 20.29
N SER A 334 7.95 19.34 19.65
CA SER A 334 6.58 19.77 20.01
C SER A 334 5.56 18.68 19.66
N LEU A 335 5.75 17.99 18.53
CA LEU A 335 4.90 16.87 18.11
C LEU A 335 4.96 15.71 19.10
N LEU A 336 6.15 15.29 19.50
CA LEU A 336 6.32 14.22 20.49
C LEU A 336 5.70 14.60 21.84
N ASN A 337 5.89 15.83 22.30
CA ASN A 337 5.26 16.32 23.53
C ASN A 337 3.73 16.32 23.44
N ALA A 338 3.17 16.80 22.33
CA ALA A 338 1.72 16.83 22.13
C ALA A 338 1.09 15.44 22.10
N LEU A 339 1.84 14.43 21.61
CA LEU A 339 1.42 13.03 21.59
C LEU A 339 1.73 12.28 22.89
N GLY A 340 2.35 12.93 23.89
CA GLY A 340 2.77 12.28 25.12
C GLY A 340 3.92 11.25 24.94
N ILE A 341 4.69 11.39 23.87
CA ILE A 341 5.78 10.48 23.50
C ILE A 341 7.11 11.02 24.06
N SER A 342 7.93 10.14 24.59
CA SER A 342 9.24 10.52 25.14
C SER A 342 10.16 11.17 24.12
N GLN A 343 10.88 12.21 24.50
CA GLN A 343 11.90 12.87 23.68
C GLN A 343 13.10 11.96 23.32
N LEU A 344 13.23 10.81 23.94
CA LEU A 344 14.23 9.79 23.58
C LEU A 344 14.07 9.28 22.14
N TYR A 345 12.86 9.38 21.58
CA TYR A 345 12.59 8.99 20.19
C TYR A 345 12.99 10.05 19.16
N LEU A 346 13.32 11.28 19.60
CA LEU A 346 13.57 12.41 18.71
C LEU A 346 14.71 12.16 17.71
N PRO A 347 15.90 11.67 18.12
CA PRO A 347 16.99 11.45 17.16
C PRO A 347 16.61 10.46 16.06
N LEU A 348 15.90 9.39 16.42
CA LEU A 348 15.46 8.38 15.45
C LEU A 348 14.37 8.94 14.52
N LEU A 349 13.42 9.71 15.05
CA LEU A 349 12.41 10.41 14.25
C LEU A 349 13.07 11.32 13.22
N GLN A 350 14.10 12.10 13.61
CA GLN A 350 14.80 13.00 12.70
C GLN A 350 15.48 12.24 11.55
N VAL A 351 16.15 11.14 11.82
CA VAL A 351 16.78 10.30 10.80
C VAL A 351 15.71 9.70 9.86
N GLN A 352 14.62 9.18 10.44
CA GLN A 352 13.54 8.54 9.69
C GLN A 352 12.78 9.53 8.78
N VAL A 353 12.55 10.76 9.24
CA VAL A 353 11.90 11.81 8.43
C VAL A 353 12.73 12.15 7.19
N VAL A 354 14.06 12.23 7.32
CA VAL A 354 14.96 12.41 6.17
C VAL A 354 14.89 11.21 5.22
N GLY A 355 14.94 9.99 5.76
CA GLY A 355 14.82 8.76 4.98
C GLY A 355 13.48 8.66 4.23
N ALA A 356 12.38 8.98 4.88
CA ALA A 356 11.05 9.03 4.28
C ALA A 356 10.99 10.08 3.14
N GLY A 357 11.61 11.24 3.34
CA GLY A 357 11.71 12.27 2.29
C GLY A 357 12.47 11.79 1.05
N LEU A 358 13.59 11.09 1.24
CA LEU A 358 14.34 10.48 0.14
C LEU A 358 13.54 9.39 -0.58
N GLN A 359 12.72 8.63 0.13
CA GLN A 359 11.85 7.61 -0.47
C GLN A 359 10.85 8.22 -1.45
N VAL A 360 10.29 9.40 -1.16
CA VAL A 360 9.42 10.12 -2.11
C VAL A 360 10.18 10.48 -3.39
N GLY A 361 11.42 10.92 -3.26
CA GLY A 361 12.31 11.16 -4.42
C GLY A 361 12.52 9.90 -5.28
N LEU A 362 12.75 8.76 -4.65
CA LEU A 362 12.91 7.47 -5.35
C LEU A 362 11.63 6.98 -6.04
N MET A 363 10.45 7.31 -5.50
CA MET A 363 9.18 6.98 -6.16
C MET A 363 8.92 7.83 -7.41
N ALA A 364 9.53 9.00 -7.50
CA ALA A 364 9.33 9.94 -8.60
C ALA A 364 10.29 9.71 -9.79
N ILE A 365 11.30 8.88 -9.61
CA ILE A 365 12.26 8.44 -10.65
C ILE A 365 11.82 7.12 -11.27
#